data_2f31c9305993e8882b7f6b8d28d9d77a
#
_entry.id   2f31c9305993e8882b7f6b8d28d9d77a
#
_cell.length_a   1.000
_cell.length_b   1.000
_cell.length_c   1.000
_cell.angle_alpha   90.00
_cell.angle_beta   90.00
_cell.angle_gamma   90.00
#
_symmetry.space_group_name_H-M   'P 1'
#
loop_
_entity.id
_entity.type
_entity.pdbx_description
1 polymer ?
#
loop_
_entity_poly.entity_id
_entity_poly.type
_entity_poly.pdbx_seq_one_letter_code
_entity_poly.pdbx_strand_id
1 'polypeptide(L)'
;MIYELKDFSKVKRMFEFWYGFDAVDATIRVFVTDPDAPHSALLYSPFDGIFLAGEPDRELAEYDKLGDESVVPLNEGWEKLIKECWPEAVPTTRYAIHRCKDFDREKLQSFVDALPEGYEIRRIDSETYDLILAANDADLEYLTGDFETKEAFLEKGRGYVVLKGGMVVAGASSEYCYRFGGIEVEIATVHKERRKGLASAVGAKLILS
;
A
#
# COMPACT_ATOMS: atom_id res chain seq x y z
N MET A 1 3.57 -11.48 -28.71
CA MET A 1 4.76 -10.63 -28.37
C MET A 1 4.30 -9.55 -27.41
N ILE A 2 5.02 -9.35 -26.29
CA ILE A 2 4.64 -8.40 -25.22
C ILE A 2 5.37 -7.07 -25.44
N TYR A 3 4.64 -5.97 -25.33
CA TYR A 3 5.13 -4.61 -25.50
C TYR A 3 4.92 -3.80 -24.21
N GLU A 4 5.90 -3.02 -23.82
CA GLU A 4 5.75 -2.06 -22.73
C GLU A 4 5.12 -0.77 -23.25
N LEU A 5 3.94 -0.42 -22.74
CA LEU A 5 3.22 0.80 -23.07
C LEU A 5 3.85 2.01 -22.39
N LYS A 6 4.05 3.10 -23.16
CA LYS A 6 4.48 4.39 -22.62
C LYS A 6 3.30 5.36 -22.40
N ASP A 7 2.25 5.22 -23.17
CA ASP A 7 1.00 5.97 -23.04
C ASP A 7 -0.07 5.12 -22.36
N PHE A 8 -0.27 5.31 -21.09
CA PHE A 8 -1.23 4.56 -20.28
C PHE A 8 -2.69 4.94 -20.53
N SER A 9 -2.96 6.04 -21.25
CA SER A 9 -4.33 6.49 -21.55
C SER A 9 -5.16 5.44 -22.27
N LYS A 10 -4.50 4.60 -23.08
CA LYS A 10 -5.15 3.51 -23.86
C LYS A 10 -5.76 2.40 -23.00
N VAL A 11 -5.21 2.18 -21.80
CA VAL A 11 -5.63 1.11 -20.87
C VAL A 11 -6.28 1.62 -19.61
N LYS A 12 -6.33 2.93 -19.40
CA LYS A 12 -6.83 3.56 -18.16
C LYS A 12 -8.18 2.99 -17.72
N ARG A 13 -9.14 2.78 -18.66
CA ARG A 13 -10.47 2.25 -18.37
C ARG A 13 -10.46 0.82 -17.85
N MET A 14 -9.44 0.04 -18.15
CA MET A 14 -9.32 -1.34 -17.66
C MET A 14 -9.02 -1.37 -16.16
N PHE A 15 -8.44 -0.28 -15.61
CA PHE A 15 -8.00 -0.14 -14.23
C PHE A 15 -8.77 0.94 -13.44
N GLU A 16 -9.96 1.34 -13.90
CA GLU A 16 -10.74 2.46 -13.30
C GLU A 16 -11.03 2.31 -11.80
N PHE A 17 -11.12 1.09 -11.31
CA PHE A 17 -11.37 0.84 -9.88
C PHE A 17 -10.09 0.75 -9.04
N TRP A 18 -8.91 0.69 -9.66
CA TRP A 18 -7.65 0.76 -8.94
C TRP A 18 -7.19 2.21 -8.83
N TYR A 19 -7.33 2.77 -7.65
CA TYR A 19 -7.01 4.18 -7.37
C TYR A 19 -5.53 4.53 -7.58
N GLY A 20 -4.64 3.54 -7.53
CA GLY A 20 -3.22 3.69 -7.80
C GLY A 20 -2.90 4.10 -9.24
N PHE A 21 -3.77 3.83 -10.22
CA PHE A 21 -3.48 4.11 -11.63
C PHE A 21 -3.26 5.60 -11.95
N ASP A 22 -4.04 6.50 -11.34
CA ASP A 22 -3.87 7.96 -11.49
C ASP A 22 -2.83 8.56 -10.52
N ALA A 23 -2.35 7.77 -9.60
CA ALA A 23 -1.66 8.20 -8.41
C ALA A 23 -0.16 7.96 -8.46
N VAL A 24 0.27 7.01 -9.28
CA VAL A 24 1.60 6.46 -9.17
C VAL A 24 2.59 7.21 -10.00
N ASP A 25 3.74 7.37 -9.40
CA ASP A 25 4.96 7.90 -9.98
C ASP A 25 5.53 6.95 -11.06
N ALA A 26 6.60 7.33 -11.70
CA ALA A 26 7.28 6.73 -12.84
C ALA A 26 7.68 5.23 -12.71
N THR A 27 7.31 4.57 -11.61
CA THR A 27 7.65 3.18 -11.30
C THR A 27 6.65 2.14 -11.83
N ILE A 28 5.39 2.54 -12.14
CA ILE A 28 4.43 1.62 -12.77
C ILE A 28 4.87 1.32 -14.19
N ARG A 29 4.75 0.04 -14.55
CA ARG A 29 4.97 -0.43 -15.91
C ARG A 29 3.71 -1.14 -16.40
N VAL A 30 3.35 -0.90 -17.64
CA VAL A 30 2.19 -1.54 -18.28
C VAL A 30 2.64 -2.31 -19.50
N PHE A 31 2.18 -3.54 -19.62
CA PHE A 31 2.49 -4.44 -20.71
C PHE A 31 1.22 -4.88 -21.42
N VAL A 32 1.28 -4.99 -22.75
CA VAL A 32 0.17 -5.37 -23.62
C VAL A 32 0.66 -6.27 -24.74
N THR A 33 -0.23 -7.02 -25.38
CA THR A 33 0.08 -7.81 -26.58
C THR A 33 -0.21 -7.06 -27.88
N ASP A 34 -1.05 -6.01 -27.83
CA ASP A 34 -1.30 -5.08 -28.94
C ASP A 34 -1.13 -3.63 -28.45
N PRO A 35 -0.04 -2.93 -28.85
CA PRO A 35 0.21 -1.56 -28.39
C PRO A 35 -0.68 -0.50 -29.10
N ASP A 36 -1.31 -0.83 -30.22
CA ASP A 36 -2.16 0.10 -30.96
C ASP A 36 -3.61 0.08 -30.49
N ALA A 37 -4.14 -1.12 -30.23
CA ALA A 37 -5.50 -1.34 -29.74
C ALA A 37 -5.53 -2.38 -28.62
N PRO A 38 -5.03 -2.07 -27.42
CA PRO A 38 -4.94 -3.04 -26.34
C PRO A 38 -6.32 -3.47 -25.84
N HIS A 39 -6.58 -4.78 -25.83
CA HIS A 39 -7.76 -5.41 -25.23
C HIS A 39 -7.43 -6.06 -23.88
N SER A 40 -6.17 -6.31 -23.64
CA SER A 40 -5.62 -6.95 -22.45
C SER A 40 -4.43 -6.15 -21.94
N ALA A 41 -4.27 -6.05 -20.64
CA ALA A 41 -3.15 -5.35 -20.04
C ALA A 41 -2.69 -6.03 -18.74
N LEU A 42 -1.37 -6.06 -18.57
CA LEU A 42 -0.68 -6.37 -17.32
C LEU A 42 -0.10 -5.06 -16.78
N LEU A 43 -0.50 -4.68 -15.59
CA LEU A 43 0.10 -3.56 -14.87
C LEU A 43 0.97 -4.11 -13.74
N TYR A 44 2.22 -3.71 -13.70
CA TYR A 44 3.15 -3.99 -12.63
C TYR A 44 3.32 -2.75 -11.75
N SER A 45 3.06 -2.91 -10.45
CA SER A 45 3.35 -1.95 -9.39
C SER A 45 4.37 -2.59 -8.45
N PRO A 46 5.52 -1.97 -8.20
CA PRO A 46 6.50 -2.51 -7.26
C PRO A 46 5.97 -2.59 -5.81
N PHE A 47 4.87 -1.90 -5.49
CA PHE A 47 4.27 -1.84 -4.16
C PHE A 47 3.07 -2.78 -4.00
N ASP A 48 2.27 -2.94 -5.09
CA ASP A 48 0.99 -3.65 -5.03
C ASP A 48 0.99 -4.98 -5.77
N GLY A 49 2.06 -5.29 -6.51
CA GLY A 49 2.16 -6.47 -7.35
C GLY A 49 1.63 -6.27 -8.77
N ILE A 50 1.03 -7.31 -9.33
CA ILE A 50 0.61 -7.37 -10.73
C ILE A 50 -0.91 -7.37 -10.84
N PHE A 51 -1.45 -6.51 -11.70
CA PHE A 51 -2.87 -6.45 -12.00
C PHE A 51 -3.10 -6.85 -13.47
N LEU A 52 -4.02 -7.80 -13.68
CA LEU A 52 -4.40 -8.30 -15.00
C LEU A 52 -5.80 -7.82 -15.35
N ALA A 53 -5.92 -7.04 -16.41
CA ALA A 53 -7.16 -6.37 -16.80
C ALA A 53 -7.52 -6.58 -18.29
N GLY A 54 -8.77 -6.28 -18.65
CA GLY A 54 -9.29 -6.49 -19.99
C GLY A 54 -9.60 -7.96 -20.28
N GLU A 55 -9.49 -8.37 -21.54
CA GLU A 55 -9.73 -9.76 -21.97
C GLU A 55 -8.57 -10.66 -21.50
N PRO A 56 -8.85 -11.90 -21.03
CA PRO A 56 -7.79 -12.83 -20.65
C PRO A 56 -6.87 -13.14 -21.84
N ASP A 57 -5.57 -13.00 -21.61
CA ASP A 57 -4.52 -13.22 -22.59
C ASP A 57 -3.44 -14.13 -21.99
N ARG A 58 -3.24 -15.31 -22.60
CA ARG A 58 -2.30 -16.30 -22.10
C ARG A 58 -0.85 -15.82 -22.16
N GLU A 59 -0.47 -15.04 -23.18
CA GLU A 59 0.88 -14.52 -23.31
C GLU A 59 1.22 -13.57 -22.15
N LEU A 60 0.25 -12.75 -21.70
CA LEU A 60 0.41 -11.92 -20.51
C LEU A 60 0.35 -12.73 -19.20
N ALA A 61 -0.53 -13.76 -19.14
CA ALA A 61 -0.61 -14.62 -17.95
C ALA A 61 0.66 -15.43 -17.70
N GLU A 62 1.35 -15.84 -18.77
CA GLU A 62 2.60 -16.62 -18.73
C GLU A 62 3.85 -15.72 -18.77
N TYR A 63 3.70 -14.40 -18.63
CA TYR A 63 4.84 -13.50 -18.66
C TYR A 63 5.80 -13.79 -17.50
N ASP A 64 7.04 -14.13 -17.85
CA ASP A 64 8.06 -14.68 -16.94
C ASP A 64 8.46 -13.76 -15.76
N LYS A 65 8.08 -12.49 -15.83
CA LYS A 65 8.29 -11.52 -14.75
C LYS A 65 7.19 -11.51 -13.68
N LEU A 66 6.18 -12.38 -13.80
CA LEU A 66 5.20 -12.58 -12.72
C LEU A 66 5.85 -13.14 -11.46
N GLY A 67 6.87 -13.99 -11.61
CA GLY A 67 7.73 -14.48 -10.52
C GLY A 67 6.99 -14.80 -9.22
N ASP A 68 7.55 -14.38 -8.11
CA ASP A 68 6.98 -14.53 -6.76
C ASP A 68 6.01 -13.39 -6.37
N GLU A 69 5.59 -12.57 -7.33
CA GLU A 69 4.72 -11.41 -7.08
C GLU A 69 3.26 -11.79 -6.81
N SER A 70 2.56 -10.95 -6.06
CA SER A 70 1.11 -11.06 -5.94
C SER A 70 0.43 -10.71 -7.25
N VAL A 71 -0.41 -11.60 -7.78
CA VAL A 71 -1.18 -11.38 -9.01
C VAL A 71 -2.65 -11.13 -8.68
N VAL A 72 -3.19 -10.02 -9.14
CA VAL A 72 -4.58 -9.61 -8.94
C VAL A 72 -5.34 -9.70 -10.28
N PRO A 73 -6.08 -10.80 -10.53
CA PRO A 73 -6.97 -10.87 -11.69
C PRO A 73 -8.18 -9.97 -11.48
N LEU A 74 -8.46 -9.10 -12.45
CA LEU A 74 -9.53 -8.12 -12.32
C LEU A 74 -10.90 -8.58 -12.84
N ASN A 75 -10.99 -9.80 -13.35
CA ASN A 75 -12.24 -10.47 -13.68
C ASN A 75 -12.09 -11.98 -13.63
N GLU A 76 -13.24 -12.68 -13.64
CA GLU A 76 -13.30 -14.14 -13.54
C GLU A 76 -12.54 -14.87 -14.67
N GLY A 77 -12.47 -14.27 -15.85
CA GLY A 77 -11.73 -14.84 -16.98
C GLY A 77 -10.23 -14.92 -16.70
N TRP A 78 -9.67 -13.86 -16.14
CA TRP A 78 -8.28 -13.83 -15.71
C TRP A 78 -8.03 -14.78 -14.54
N GLU A 79 -8.93 -14.83 -13.54
CA GLU A 79 -8.82 -15.77 -12.43
C GLU A 79 -8.74 -17.22 -12.91
N LYS A 80 -9.60 -17.59 -13.88
CA LYS A 80 -9.60 -18.92 -14.48
C LYS A 80 -8.30 -19.19 -15.23
N LEU A 81 -7.85 -18.25 -16.04
CA LEU A 81 -6.62 -18.38 -16.83
C LEU A 81 -5.37 -18.51 -15.94
N ILE A 82 -5.29 -17.73 -14.85
CA ILE A 82 -4.18 -17.85 -13.89
C ILE A 82 -4.16 -19.23 -13.24
N LYS A 83 -5.31 -19.78 -12.84
CA LYS A 83 -5.38 -21.16 -12.31
C LYS A 83 -4.94 -22.23 -13.32
N GLU A 84 -5.13 -21.98 -14.61
CA GLU A 84 -4.66 -22.87 -15.67
C GLU A 84 -3.15 -22.76 -15.90
N CYS A 85 -2.60 -21.53 -15.92
CA CYS A 85 -1.19 -21.27 -16.19
C CYS A 85 -0.30 -21.57 -14.96
N TRP A 86 -0.83 -21.33 -13.77
CA TRP A 86 -0.10 -21.43 -12.49
C TRP A 86 -0.92 -22.24 -11.47
N PRO A 87 -1.03 -23.57 -11.65
CA PRO A 87 -1.85 -24.42 -10.78
C PRO A 87 -1.35 -24.45 -9.32
N GLU A 88 -0.10 -24.09 -9.06
CA GLU A 88 0.50 -23.95 -7.73
C GLU A 88 0.21 -22.60 -7.06
N ALA A 89 -0.36 -21.62 -7.77
CA ALA A 89 -0.69 -20.32 -7.19
C ALA A 89 -1.74 -20.48 -6.07
N VAL A 90 -1.46 -19.89 -4.91
CA VAL A 90 -2.34 -19.95 -3.74
C VAL A 90 -3.29 -18.76 -3.77
N PRO A 91 -4.60 -18.97 -3.96
CA PRO A 91 -5.57 -17.89 -3.96
C PRO A 91 -5.71 -17.29 -2.55
N THR A 92 -5.58 -15.96 -2.47
CA THR A 92 -5.78 -15.21 -1.23
C THR A 92 -6.92 -14.21 -1.42
N THR A 93 -7.88 -14.20 -0.48
CA THR A 93 -8.97 -13.23 -0.54
C THR A 93 -8.47 -11.85 -0.14
N ARG A 94 -8.67 -10.87 -1.03
CA ARG A 94 -8.45 -9.45 -0.75
C ARG A 94 -9.78 -8.71 -0.75
N TYR A 95 -9.88 -7.68 0.07
CA TYR A 95 -11.07 -6.85 0.18
C TYR A 95 -10.76 -5.44 -0.32
N ALA A 96 -11.56 -4.94 -1.27
CA ALA A 96 -11.52 -3.53 -1.65
C ALA A 96 -12.14 -2.70 -0.53
N ILE A 97 -11.38 -1.77 0.03
CA ILE A 97 -11.84 -0.83 1.05
C ILE A 97 -12.22 0.47 0.34
N HIS A 98 -13.50 0.84 0.43
CA HIS A 98 -13.95 2.11 -0.11
C HIS A 98 -13.40 3.29 0.68
N ARG A 99 -12.98 4.34 -0.03
CA ARG A 99 -12.59 5.60 0.60
C ARG A 99 -13.72 6.14 1.47
N CYS A 100 -13.41 6.40 2.73
CA CYS A 100 -14.24 7.21 3.58
C CYS A 100 -14.10 8.68 3.16
N LYS A 101 -15.21 9.35 2.84
CA LYS A 101 -15.19 10.78 2.50
C LYS A 101 -15.35 11.66 3.73
N ASP A 102 -16.10 11.16 4.72
CA ASP A 102 -16.43 11.89 5.94
C ASP A 102 -16.06 11.03 7.15
N PHE A 103 -15.05 11.45 7.88
CA PHE A 103 -14.65 10.82 9.12
C PHE A 103 -15.37 11.46 10.31
N ASP A 104 -15.88 10.64 11.22
CA ASP A 104 -16.37 11.09 12.52
C ASP A 104 -15.17 11.55 13.38
N ARG A 105 -14.93 12.86 13.36
CA ARG A 105 -13.77 13.47 14.04
C ARG A 105 -13.84 13.33 15.56
N GLU A 106 -15.04 13.37 16.15
CA GLU A 106 -15.23 13.21 17.60
C GLU A 106 -14.87 11.79 18.02
N LYS A 107 -15.34 10.81 17.26
CA LYS A 107 -14.98 9.40 17.48
C LYS A 107 -13.50 9.15 17.31
N LEU A 108 -12.86 9.72 16.27
CA LEU A 108 -11.41 9.61 16.10
C LEU A 108 -10.66 10.23 17.26
N GLN A 109 -11.08 11.43 17.72
CA GLN A 109 -10.46 12.09 18.87
C GLN A 109 -10.60 11.24 20.13
N SER A 110 -11.75 10.58 20.33
CA SER A 110 -11.94 9.70 21.50
C SER A 110 -10.95 8.52 21.54
N PHE A 111 -10.50 8.02 20.38
CA PHE A 111 -9.45 6.99 20.35
C PHE A 111 -8.08 7.56 20.75
N VAL A 112 -7.78 8.80 20.35
CA VAL A 112 -6.53 9.47 20.76
C VAL A 112 -6.53 9.72 22.25
N ASP A 113 -7.65 10.21 22.80
CA ASP A 113 -7.82 10.54 24.24
C ASP A 113 -7.81 9.28 25.12
N ALA A 114 -8.16 8.12 24.57
CA ALA A 114 -8.14 6.83 25.23
C ALA A 114 -6.72 6.20 25.30
N LEU A 115 -5.67 6.91 24.86
CA LEU A 115 -4.30 6.42 24.95
C LEU A 115 -3.97 6.12 26.42
N PRO A 116 -3.49 4.89 26.78
CA PRO A 116 -3.23 4.55 28.15
C PRO A 116 -2.10 5.41 28.77
N GLU A 117 -2.13 5.55 30.10
CA GLU A 117 -1.07 6.24 30.85
C GLU A 117 0.31 5.60 30.60
N GLY A 118 1.35 6.43 30.50
CA GLY A 118 2.72 6.00 30.21
C GLY A 118 3.03 5.79 28.72
N TYR A 119 2.07 6.10 27.85
CA TYR A 119 2.29 6.14 26.40
C TYR A 119 2.17 7.58 25.90
N GLU A 120 2.92 7.91 24.85
CA GLU A 120 2.95 9.22 24.23
C GLU A 120 2.86 9.06 22.70
N ILE A 121 2.01 9.87 22.03
CA ILE A 121 2.00 9.95 20.56
C ILE A 121 2.88 11.10 20.11
N ARG A 122 3.84 10.80 19.23
CA ARG A 122 4.70 11.81 18.59
C ARG A 122 4.63 11.70 17.09
N ARG A 123 4.77 12.83 16.40
CA ARG A 123 4.95 12.84 14.94
C ARG A 123 6.28 12.16 14.59
N ILE A 124 6.32 11.50 13.44
CA ILE A 124 7.59 11.00 12.89
C ILE A 124 8.36 12.21 12.34
N ASP A 125 9.37 12.58 13.08
CA ASP A 125 10.42 13.55 12.75
C ASP A 125 11.76 12.84 12.62
N SER A 126 12.86 13.60 12.47
CA SER A 126 14.19 13.01 12.32
C SER A 126 14.60 12.12 13.52
N GLU A 127 14.25 12.52 14.75
CA GLU A 127 14.57 11.77 15.97
C GLU A 127 13.77 10.47 16.04
N THR A 128 12.44 10.55 15.89
CA THR A 128 11.56 9.38 15.98
C THR A 128 11.75 8.43 14.82
N TYR A 129 12.12 8.92 13.62
CA TYR A 129 12.53 8.08 12.49
C TYR A 129 13.74 7.20 12.88
N ASP A 130 14.77 7.79 13.48
CA ASP A 130 15.94 7.05 13.94
C ASP A 130 15.59 6.07 15.09
N LEU A 131 14.62 6.41 15.94
CA LEU A 131 14.12 5.48 16.96
C LEU A 131 13.37 4.28 16.36
N ILE A 132 12.63 4.45 15.25
CA ILE A 132 12.01 3.34 14.54
C ILE A 132 13.09 2.37 14.05
N LEU A 133 14.11 2.88 13.35
CA LEU A 133 15.21 2.06 12.85
C LEU A 133 16.01 1.39 13.99
N ALA A 134 16.25 2.11 15.07
CA ALA A 134 16.98 1.60 16.23
C ALA A 134 16.21 0.52 17.01
N ALA A 135 14.88 0.47 16.90
CA ALA A 135 14.06 -0.57 17.53
C ALA A 135 14.39 -1.96 17.00
N ASN A 136 14.84 -2.06 15.74
CA ASN A 136 15.20 -3.31 15.07
C ASN A 136 14.12 -4.41 15.28
N ASP A 137 12.86 -4.02 15.14
CA ASP A 137 11.68 -4.86 15.36
C ASP A 137 10.94 -5.00 14.02
N ALA A 138 10.78 -6.24 13.56
CA ALA A 138 10.14 -6.55 12.28
C ALA A 138 8.69 -6.05 12.17
N ASP A 139 7.98 -5.88 13.30
CA ASP A 139 6.64 -5.29 13.30
C ASP A 139 6.66 -3.77 12.96
N LEU A 140 7.82 -3.08 13.11
CA LEU A 140 7.94 -1.63 12.97
C LEU A 140 8.68 -1.18 11.70
N GLU A 141 9.37 -2.09 11.00
CA GLU A 141 10.27 -1.75 9.88
C GLU A 141 9.54 -1.00 8.74
N TYR A 142 8.27 -1.34 8.50
CA TYR A 142 7.47 -0.72 7.43
C TYR A 142 6.96 0.69 7.77
N LEU A 143 7.10 1.16 9.03
CA LEU A 143 6.67 2.51 9.41
C LEU A 143 7.47 3.65 8.76
N THR A 144 8.59 3.35 8.15
CA THR A 144 9.37 4.32 7.37
C THR A 144 8.96 4.37 5.90
N GLY A 145 8.06 3.48 5.47
CA GLY A 145 7.51 3.39 4.12
C GLY A 145 8.54 3.03 3.06
N ASP A 146 8.10 3.04 1.81
CA ASP A 146 8.91 2.76 0.62
C ASP A 146 9.58 4.03 0.06
N PHE A 147 10.06 4.90 0.94
CA PHE A 147 10.79 6.10 0.55
C PHE A 147 12.28 5.77 0.38
N GLU A 148 12.88 6.24 -0.71
CA GLU A 148 14.29 5.96 -1.02
C GLU A 148 15.25 6.42 0.08
N THR A 149 14.91 7.51 0.79
CA THR A 149 15.74 8.08 1.85
C THR A 149 14.90 8.63 3.00
N LYS A 150 15.52 8.78 4.17
CA LYS A 150 14.94 9.45 5.33
C LYS A 150 14.45 10.87 4.99
N GLU A 151 15.24 11.62 4.23
CA GLU A 151 14.90 12.98 3.81
C GLU A 151 13.64 12.99 2.94
N ALA A 152 13.50 12.03 2.03
CA ALA A 152 12.31 11.88 1.19
C ALA A 152 11.07 11.59 2.04
N PHE A 153 11.18 10.71 3.06
CA PHE A 153 10.08 10.48 4.01
C PHE A 153 9.74 11.74 4.79
N LEU A 154 10.74 12.44 5.34
CA LEU A 154 10.51 13.65 6.15
C LEU A 154 9.87 14.79 5.36
N GLU A 155 10.15 14.88 4.07
CA GLU A 155 9.56 15.87 3.15
C GLU A 155 8.11 15.51 2.76
N LYS A 156 7.88 14.28 2.32
CA LYS A 156 6.63 13.85 1.67
C LYS A 156 5.75 13.00 2.56
N GLY A 157 6.36 12.16 3.39
CA GLY A 157 5.68 11.21 4.26
C GLY A 157 4.89 11.88 5.38
N ARG A 158 3.97 11.10 5.95
CA ARG A 158 3.15 11.45 7.11
C ARG A 158 3.20 10.29 8.09
N GLY A 159 3.29 10.59 9.38
CA GLY A 159 3.25 9.51 10.36
C GLY A 159 3.32 9.99 11.80
N TYR A 160 2.87 9.09 12.66
CA TYR A 160 2.96 9.22 14.11
C TYR A 160 3.40 7.89 14.71
N VAL A 161 4.13 7.95 15.78
CA VAL A 161 4.52 6.80 16.60
C VAL A 161 3.95 6.92 18.00
N VAL A 162 3.80 5.77 18.66
CA VAL A 162 3.53 5.68 20.09
C VAL A 162 4.81 5.28 20.76
N LEU A 163 5.23 6.08 21.74
CA LEU A 163 6.38 5.83 22.61
C LEU A 163 5.94 5.32 23.96
N LYS A 164 6.75 4.41 24.52
CA LYS A 164 6.67 3.95 25.90
C LYS A 164 8.08 3.90 26.50
N GLY A 165 8.34 4.71 27.51
CA GLY A 165 9.69 4.80 28.10
C GLY A 165 10.77 5.19 27.07
N GLY A 166 10.43 6.04 26.09
CA GLY A 166 11.34 6.49 25.03
C GLY A 166 11.52 5.52 23.86
N MET A 167 10.91 4.35 23.88
CA MET A 167 10.96 3.36 22.80
C MET A 167 9.72 3.40 21.95
N VAL A 168 9.85 3.24 20.62
CA VAL A 168 8.72 3.07 19.70
C VAL A 168 8.07 1.71 19.95
N VAL A 169 6.76 1.71 20.16
CA VAL A 169 5.97 0.48 20.42
C VAL A 169 4.80 0.31 19.47
N ALA A 170 4.38 1.35 18.76
CA ALA A 170 3.39 1.31 17.71
C ALA A 170 3.58 2.52 16.79
N GLY A 171 2.97 2.48 15.60
CA GLY A 171 2.95 3.63 14.70
C GLY A 171 1.90 3.49 13.62
N ALA A 172 1.62 4.61 12.97
CA ALA A 172 0.85 4.70 11.74
C ALA A 172 1.51 5.74 10.83
N SER A 173 1.79 5.37 9.60
CA SER A 173 2.50 6.23 8.67
C SER A 173 2.04 6.01 7.22
N SER A 174 2.48 6.88 6.33
CA SER A 174 2.36 6.68 4.90
C SER A 174 3.43 5.69 4.45
N GLU A 175 3.02 4.58 3.87
CA GLU A 175 3.90 3.68 3.12
C GLU A 175 4.43 4.42 1.89
N TYR A 176 3.52 5.04 1.12
CA TYR A 176 3.85 6.00 0.06
C TYR A 176 2.75 7.05 -0.10
N CYS A 177 3.04 8.11 -0.87
CA CYS A 177 2.12 9.21 -1.09
C CYS A 177 1.66 9.27 -2.54
N TYR A 178 0.35 9.30 -2.75
CA TYR A 178 -0.24 9.46 -4.07
C TYR A 178 -0.19 10.90 -4.58
N ARG A 179 -0.07 11.08 -5.89
CA ARG A 179 -0.06 12.43 -6.53
C ARG A 179 -1.30 13.27 -6.23
N PHE A 180 -2.46 12.63 -6.00
CA PHE A 180 -3.69 13.33 -5.65
C PHE A 180 -3.80 13.69 -4.15
N GLY A 181 -2.73 13.52 -3.37
CA GLY A 181 -2.68 13.86 -1.95
C GLY A 181 -3.21 12.77 -1.00
N GLY A 182 -3.52 11.57 -1.51
CA GLY A 182 -3.79 10.41 -0.67
C GLY A 182 -2.51 9.76 -0.18
N ILE A 183 -2.64 8.89 0.79
CA ILE A 183 -1.55 8.04 1.30
C ILE A 183 -2.01 6.59 1.37
N GLU A 184 -1.11 5.66 1.11
CA GLU A 184 -1.25 4.29 1.61
C GLU A 184 -0.78 4.27 3.05
N VAL A 185 -1.48 3.53 3.91
CA VAL A 185 -1.26 3.60 5.35
C VAL A 185 -0.73 2.29 5.88
N GLU A 186 0.46 2.34 6.47
CA GLU A 186 0.99 1.27 7.31
C GLU A 186 0.62 1.53 8.78
N ILE A 187 0.16 0.48 9.49
CA ILE A 187 -0.12 0.54 10.93
C ILE A 187 0.47 -0.68 11.61
N ALA A 188 1.37 -0.44 12.55
CA ALA A 188 2.06 -1.50 13.26
C ALA A 188 1.99 -1.33 14.78
N THR A 189 2.08 -2.46 15.48
CA THR A 189 2.22 -2.49 16.96
C THR A 189 3.04 -3.72 17.34
N VAL A 190 4.13 -3.53 18.09
CA VAL A 190 4.98 -4.60 18.56
C VAL A 190 4.16 -5.64 19.34
N HIS A 191 4.45 -6.90 19.14
CA HIS A 191 3.60 -8.02 19.59
C HIS A 191 3.19 -7.90 21.08
N LYS A 192 4.12 -7.61 22.00
CA LYS A 192 3.87 -7.50 23.45
C LYS A 192 2.99 -6.32 23.87
N GLU A 193 2.80 -5.33 22.98
CA GLU A 193 2.01 -4.12 23.24
C GLU A 193 0.66 -4.13 22.51
N ARG A 194 0.33 -5.20 21.76
CA ARG A 194 -0.94 -5.36 21.05
C ARG A 194 -2.13 -5.43 22.02
N ARG A 195 -3.33 -5.17 21.51
CA ARG A 195 -4.63 -5.22 22.22
C ARG A 195 -4.79 -4.16 23.32
N LYS A 196 -4.02 -3.08 23.27
CA LYS A 196 -4.08 -1.93 24.21
C LYS A 196 -4.68 -0.66 23.60
N GLY A 197 -5.23 -0.74 22.36
CA GLY A 197 -5.81 0.41 21.66
C GLY A 197 -4.79 1.31 20.96
N LEU A 198 -3.48 0.98 20.97
CA LEU A 198 -2.42 1.85 20.44
C LEU A 198 -2.58 2.08 18.93
N ALA A 199 -2.86 1.04 18.14
CA ALA A 199 -3.10 1.17 16.69
C ALA A 199 -4.29 2.08 16.39
N SER A 200 -5.38 1.96 17.16
CA SER A 200 -6.56 2.82 16.99
C SER A 200 -6.24 4.28 17.33
N ALA A 201 -5.47 4.52 18.39
CA ALA A 201 -5.10 5.86 18.81
C ALA A 201 -4.16 6.54 17.79
N VAL A 202 -3.09 5.83 17.34
CA VAL A 202 -2.12 6.41 16.41
C VAL A 202 -2.68 6.54 14.99
N GLY A 203 -3.49 5.58 14.52
CA GLY A 203 -4.20 5.66 13.24
C GLY A 203 -5.22 6.82 13.22
N ALA A 204 -6.00 6.98 14.31
CA ALA A 204 -6.89 8.13 14.46
C ALA A 204 -6.13 9.46 14.44
N LYS A 205 -4.96 9.53 15.11
CA LYS A 205 -4.10 10.72 15.09
C LYS A 205 -3.62 11.06 13.68
N LEU A 206 -3.23 10.04 12.90
CA LEU A 206 -2.82 10.22 11.51
C LEU A 206 -3.96 10.78 10.65
N ILE A 207 -5.19 10.24 10.80
CA ILE A 207 -6.36 10.72 10.04
C ILE A 207 -6.75 12.15 10.43
N LEU A 208 -6.57 12.53 11.69
CA LEU A 208 -6.92 13.86 12.20
C LEU A 208 -5.91 14.96 11.82
N SER A 209 -4.70 14.58 11.37
CA SER A 209 -3.64 15.52 11.03
C SER A 209 -3.79 16.09 9.64
#